data_a4036c8fae4b53980d6482fe17f8f5d1
#
_entry.id   a4036c8fae4b53980d6482fe17f8f5d1
#
_cell.length_a   1.000
_cell.length_b   1.000
_cell.length_c   1.000
_cell.angle_alpha   90.00
_cell.angle_beta   90.00
_cell.angle_gamma   90.00
#
_symmetry.space_group_name_H-M   'P 1'
#
loop_
_entity.id
_entity.type
_entity.pdbx_description
1 polymer ?
#
loop_
_entity_poly.entity_id
_entity_poly.type
_entity_poly.pdbx_seq_one_letter_code
_entity_poly.pdbx_strand_id
1 'polypeptide(L)'
;IQFIAYNRSWNIPTISSVACDHRNGGQIVAEYFIKKNHKNIGLIEGPKGSFVSDERCKGFKNILKNNKKIKLTVEKGFFTYEGGYQATEKVFNKNISAIFCADDTMAFGCLDYIKRNTSLKISSQLEVIGYDDISMSAWESYNLTTVRQPIRQMSKLATQLINEFIRDPDFEPINHIVQGRLIKRKTTK
;
A
#
# COMPACT_ATOMS: atom_id res chain seq x y z
N ILE A 1 25.61 -4.77 -20.28
CA ILE A 1 25.37 -4.65 -18.82
C ILE A 1 23.97 -5.20 -18.55
N GLN A 2 23.87 -6.19 -17.68
CA GLN A 2 22.59 -6.75 -17.27
C GLN A 2 22.01 -5.96 -16.10
N PHE A 3 20.68 -5.80 -16.07
CA PHE A 3 19.94 -5.08 -15.06
C PHE A 3 18.93 -5.98 -14.40
N ILE A 4 18.71 -5.77 -13.10
CA ILE A 4 17.59 -6.35 -12.35
C ILE A 4 16.74 -5.22 -11.79
N ALA A 5 15.46 -5.18 -12.17
CA ALA A 5 14.52 -4.24 -11.57
C ALA A 5 14.07 -4.80 -10.21
N TYR A 6 14.24 -4.00 -9.14
CA TYR A 6 13.83 -4.37 -7.79
C TYR A 6 12.64 -3.52 -7.32
N ASN A 7 11.63 -4.19 -6.77
CA ASN A 7 10.35 -3.62 -6.32
C ASN A 7 9.56 -2.89 -7.44
N ARG A 8 9.88 -3.23 -8.68
CA ARG A 8 9.16 -2.76 -9.88
C ARG A 8 9.10 -3.91 -10.88
N SER A 9 7.96 -4.11 -11.50
CA SER A 9 7.82 -5.00 -12.64
C SER A 9 7.77 -4.15 -13.89
N TRP A 10 8.76 -4.28 -14.75
CA TRP A 10 8.72 -3.70 -16.07
C TRP A 10 8.49 -4.82 -17.08
N ASN A 11 7.50 -4.66 -17.94
CA ASN A 11 7.27 -5.56 -19.08
C ASN A 11 8.33 -5.30 -20.17
N ILE A 12 9.61 -5.33 -19.78
CA ILE A 12 10.74 -5.26 -20.70
C ILE A 12 11.29 -6.68 -20.81
N PRO A 13 11.20 -7.34 -21.99
CA PRO A 13 11.56 -8.72 -22.16
C PRO A 13 13.03 -9.05 -21.81
N THR A 14 13.91 -8.04 -21.85
CA THR A 14 15.34 -8.18 -21.61
C THR A 14 15.77 -7.87 -20.17
N ILE A 15 14.85 -7.58 -19.26
CA ILE A 15 15.19 -7.21 -17.89
C ILE A 15 14.49 -8.16 -16.92
N SER A 16 15.29 -8.82 -16.08
CA SER A 16 14.74 -9.56 -14.93
C SER A 16 14.20 -8.62 -13.86
N SER A 17 13.14 -9.04 -13.18
CA SER A 17 12.58 -8.25 -12.09
C SER A 17 12.17 -9.09 -10.89
N VAL A 18 12.24 -8.47 -9.71
CA VAL A 18 11.66 -8.98 -8.47
C VAL A 18 10.79 -7.89 -7.87
N ALA A 19 9.50 -8.13 -7.78
CA ALA A 19 8.54 -7.15 -7.27
C ALA A 19 7.57 -7.75 -6.27
N CYS A 20 7.06 -6.91 -5.36
CA CYS A 20 5.86 -7.23 -4.60
C CYS A 20 4.64 -7.17 -5.53
N ASP A 21 3.65 -8.04 -5.32
CA ASP A 21 2.34 -7.92 -5.96
C ASP A 21 1.56 -6.75 -5.35
N HIS A 22 1.89 -5.55 -5.81
CA HIS A 22 1.27 -4.32 -5.32
C HIS A 22 -0.24 -4.28 -5.62
N ARG A 23 -0.66 -4.84 -6.75
CA ARG A 23 -2.07 -4.89 -7.13
C ARG A 23 -2.87 -5.78 -6.17
N ASN A 24 -2.37 -6.97 -5.88
CA ASN A 24 -2.97 -7.85 -4.88
C ASN A 24 -2.97 -7.21 -3.49
N GLY A 25 -1.90 -6.51 -3.10
CA GLY A 25 -1.86 -5.78 -1.84
C GLY A 25 -3.00 -4.77 -1.69
N GLY A 26 -3.30 -4.00 -2.74
CA GLY A 26 -4.46 -3.10 -2.77
C GLY A 26 -5.79 -3.84 -2.71
N GLN A 27 -5.91 -5.00 -3.38
CA GLN A 27 -7.12 -5.86 -3.33
C GLN A 27 -7.39 -6.34 -1.91
N ILE A 28 -6.38 -6.84 -1.21
CA ILE A 28 -6.48 -7.30 0.20
C ILE A 28 -7.09 -6.22 1.10
N VAL A 29 -6.68 -4.96 0.94
CA VAL A 29 -7.23 -3.84 1.74
C VAL A 29 -8.69 -3.58 1.37
N ALA A 30 -9.04 -3.57 0.08
CA ALA A 30 -10.41 -3.35 -0.37
C ALA A 30 -11.36 -4.44 0.14
N GLU A 31 -10.96 -5.71 0.02
CA GLU A 31 -11.70 -6.87 0.52
C GLU A 31 -11.89 -6.81 2.04
N TYR A 32 -10.84 -6.38 2.78
CA TYR A 32 -10.95 -6.17 4.21
C TYR A 32 -12.03 -5.12 4.54
N PHE A 33 -12.03 -3.97 3.89
CA PHE A 33 -13.04 -2.93 4.13
C PHE A 33 -14.46 -3.36 3.74
N ILE A 34 -14.61 -4.12 2.65
CA ILE A 34 -15.91 -4.68 2.26
C ILE A 34 -16.42 -5.67 3.32
N LYS A 35 -15.56 -6.58 3.77
CA LYS A 35 -15.89 -7.56 4.84
C LYS A 35 -16.32 -6.88 6.13
N LYS A 36 -15.75 -5.70 6.43
CA LYS A 36 -16.10 -4.86 7.58
C LYS A 36 -17.30 -3.95 7.33
N ASN A 37 -17.95 -4.06 6.16
CA ASN A 37 -19.13 -3.29 5.78
C ASN A 37 -18.92 -1.76 5.72
N HIS A 38 -17.69 -1.28 5.49
CA HIS A 38 -17.45 0.13 5.25
C HIS A 38 -18.16 0.60 3.97
N LYS A 39 -18.81 1.78 4.04
CA LYS A 39 -19.58 2.35 2.92
C LYS A 39 -18.97 3.66 2.41
N ASN A 40 -18.36 4.44 3.29
CA ASN A 40 -17.67 5.68 2.92
C ASN A 40 -16.19 5.50 3.22
N ILE A 41 -15.39 5.44 2.16
CA ILE A 41 -13.98 5.09 2.21
C ILE A 41 -13.14 6.21 1.62
N GLY A 42 -12.04 6.55 2.28
CA GLY A 42 -10.99 7.42 1.77
C GLY A 42 -9.86 6.62 1.15
N LEU A 43 -9.27 7.14 0.08
CA LEU A 43 -8.03 6.65 -0.51
C LEU A 43 -7.05 7.81 -0.63
N ILE A 44 -5.87 7.68 -0.01
CA ILE A 44 -4.77 8.63 -0.15
C ILE A 44 -3.70 8.00 -1.02
N GLU A 45 -3.58 8.51 -2.25
CA GLU A 45 -2.66 8.01 -3.26
C GLU A 45 -1.27 8.64 -3.14
N GLY A 46 -0.26 7.94 -3.61
CA GLY A 46 1.07 8.51 -3.85
C GLY A 46 1.12 9.42 -5.08
N PRO A 47 2.34 9.79 -5.55
CA PRO A 47 2.52 10.63 -6.73
C PRO A 47 1.97 9.96 -7.99
N LYS A 48 1.43 10.77 -8.91
CA LYS A 48 1.01 10.31 -10.23
C LYS A 48 2.21 9.75 -11.02
N GLY A 49 2.02 8.59 -11.67
CA GLY A 49 3.07 7.94 -12.44
C GLY A 49 4.03 7.10 -11.60
N SER A 50 3.84 7.02 -10.28
CA SER A 50 4.53 6.06 -9.47
C SER A 50 3.94 4.66 -9.67
N PHE A 51 4.72 3.76 -10.27
CA PHE A 51 4.30 2.38 -10.53
C PHE A 51 3.70 1.71 -9.27
N VAL A 52 4.37 1.82 -8.13
CA VAL A 52 3.91 1.17 -6.89
C VAL A 52 2.60 1.76 -6.39
N SER A 53 2.46 3.09 -6.41
CA SER A 53 1.20 3.75 -6.05
C SER A 53 0.07 3.36 -6.99
N ASP A 54 0.34 3.45 -8.29
CA ASP A 54 -0.67 3.17 -9.33
C ASP A 54 -1.20 1.74 -9.22
N GLU A 55 -0.32 0.75 -9.02
CA GLU A 55 -0.74 -0.65 -8.90
C GLU A 55 -1.51 -0.93 -7.58
N ARG A 56 -1.06 -0.37 -6.43
CA ARG A 56 -1.79 -0.45 -5.15
C ARG A 56 -3.19 0.13 -5.30
N CYS A 57 -3.29 1.34 -5.85
CA CYS A 57 -4.55 2.04 -6.02
C CYS A 57 -5.46 1.38 -7.07
N LYS A 58 -4.92 0.86 -8.18
CA LYS A 58 -5.68 0.08 -9.16
C LYS A 58 -6.28 -1.18 -8.54
N GLY A 59 -5.50 -1.95 -7.79
CA GLY A 59 -5.96 -3.14 -7.09
C GLY A 59 -7.13 -2.81 -6.18
N PHE A 60 -6.97 -1.79 -5.34
CA PHE A 60 -7.99 -1.32 -4.41
C PHE A 60 -9.28 -0.85 -5.13
N LYS A 61 -9.15 0.04 -6.10
CA LYS A 61 -10.29 0.60 -6.85
C LYS A 61 -11.06 -0.45 -7.64
N ASN A 62 -10.35 -1.42 -8.24
CA ASN A 62 -10.99 -2.48 -9.05
C ASN A 62 -11.95 -3.34 -8.22
N ILE A 63 -11.58 -3.69 -7.00
CA ILE A 63 -12.45 -4.44 -6.09
C ILE A 63 -13.67 -3.62 -5.67
N LEU A 64 -13.46 -2.34 -5.33
CA LEU A 64 -14.56 -1.48 -4.90
C LEU A 64 -15.54 -1.12 -6.03
N LYS A 65 -15.08 -1.04 -7.28
CA LYS A 65 -15.91 -0.69 -8.46
C LYS A 65 -17.15 -1.57 -8.60
N ASN A 66 -17.04 -2.82 -8.21
CA ASN A 66 -18.13 -3.80 -8.29
C ASN A 66 -19.18 -3.64 -7.17
N ASN A 67 -18.92 -2.78 -6.19
CA ASN A 67 -19.83 -2.54 -5.06
C ASN A 67 -20.44 -1.11 -5.11
N LYS A 68 -21.55 -0.97 -5.82
CA LYS A 68 -22.27 0.31 -6.00
C LYS A 68 -22.70 1.00 -4.69
N LYS A 69 -22.65 0.30 -3.55
CA LYS A 69 -23.00 0.86 -2.24
C LYS A 69 -21.85 1.58 -1.56
N ILE A 70 -20.63 1.50 -2.13
CA ILE A 70 -19.45 2.14 -1.56
C ILE A 70 -19.20 3.48 -2.25
N LYS A 71 -19.07 4.52 -1.44
CA LYS A 71 -18.61 5.85 -1.86
C LYS A 71 -17.13 5.98 -1.57
N LEU A 72 -16.34 6.23 -2.61
CA LEU A 72 -14.89 6.40 -2.54
C LEU A 72 -14.53 7.88 -2.74
N THR A 73 -13.79 8.46 -1.80
CA THR A 73 -13.16 9.79 -1.92
C THR A 73 -11.66 9.60 -2.08
N VAL A 74 -11.05 10.27 -3.06
CA VAL A 74 -9.64 10.06 -3.41
C VAL A 74 -8.88 11.39 -3.37
N GLU A 75 -7.75 11.40 -2.67
CA GLU A 75 -6.82 12.53 -2.60
C GLU A 75 -5.37 12.05 -2.76
N LYS A 76 -4.44 12.99 -3.01
CA LYS A 76 -3.01 12.70 -3.18
C LYS A 76 -2.21 13.15 -1.97
N GLY A 77 -1.37 12.26 -1.45
CA GLY A 77 -0.47 12.52 -0.34
C GLY A 77 1.03 12.41 -0.68
N PHE A 78 1.39 12.08 -1.94
CA PHE A 78 2.73 12.18 -2.51
C PHE A 78 3.82 11.39 -1.78
N PHE A 79 3.48 10.36 -1.01
CA PHE A 79 4.39 9.58 -0.17
C PHE A 79 5.12 10.40 0.91
N THR A 80 4.50 11.49 1.36
CA THR A 80 5.02 12.31 2.44
C THR A 80 4.06 12.33 3.63
N TYR A 81 4.60 12.56 4.83
CA TYR A 81 3.81 12.72 6.04
C TYR A 81 2.87 13.92 5.94
N GLU A 82 3.39 15.08 5.50
CA GLU A 82 2.62 16.30 5.30
C GLU A 82 1.51 16.13 4.26
N GLY A 83 1.84 15.44 3.16
CA GLY A 83 0.87 15.12 2.12
C GLY A 83 -0.25 14.21 2.63
N GLY A 84 0.08 13.22 3.44
CA GLY A 84 -0.89 12.36 4.12
C GLY A 84 -1.80 13.15 5.07
N TYR A 85 -1.21 14.06 5.86
CA TYR A 85 -1.94 14.95 6.77
C TYR A 85 -2.92 15.85 6.01
N GLN A 86 -2.46 16.57 4.98
CA GLN A 86 -3.29 17.48 4.18
C GLN A 86 -4.34 16.76 3.33
N ALA A 87 -4.00 15.59 2.78
CA ALA A 87 -4.94 14.78 2.03
C ALA A 87 -6.07 14.26 2.94
N THR A 88 -5.75 13.96 4.19
CA THR A 88 -6.76 13.51 5.18
C THR A 88 -7.78 14.61 5.44
N GLU A 89 -7.37 15.86 5.57
CA GLU A 89 -8.28 17.00 5.72
C GLU A 89 -9.31 17.06 4.60
N LYS A 90 -8.89 16.82 3.34
CA LYS A 90 -9.77 16.88 2.17
C LYS A 90 -10.65 15.62 2.02
N VAL A 91 -10.11 14.46 2.35
CA VAL A 91 -10.86 13.20 2.32
C VAL A 91 -11.86 13.13 3.46
N PHE A 92 -11.51 13.70 4.61
CA PHE A 92 -12.27 13.58 5.83
C PHE A 92 -13.63 14.29 5.75
N ASN A 93 -14.67 13.57 6.06
CA ASN A 93 -16.01 14.10 6.32
C ASN A 93 -16.67 13.29 7.43
N LYS A 94 -17.77 13.80 7.97
CA LYS A 94 -18.46 13.20 9.14
C LYS A 94 -18.90 11.74 8.95
N ASN A 95 -18.94 11.26 7.71
CA ASN A 95 -19.46 9.93 7.38
C ASN A 95 -18.36 8.92 6.99
N ILE A 96 -17.09 9.36 6.89
CA ILE A 96 -16.01 8.46 6.51
C ILE A 96 -15.73 7.47 7.64
N SER A 97 -15.56 6.20 7.31
CA SER A 97 -15.36 5.12 8.29
C SER A 97 -14.10 4.29 8.08
N ALA A 98 -13.43 4.44 6.94
CA ALA A 98 -12.16 3.79 6.64
C ALA A 98 -11.32 4.65 5.70
N ILE A 99 -9.99 4.63 5.88
CA ILE A 99 -9.02 5.28 4.99
C ILE A 99 -7.92 4.28 4.65
N PHE A 100 -7.64 4.13 3.37
CA PHE A 100 -6.44 3.47 2.87
C PHE A 100 -5.43 4.50 2.40
N CYS A 101 -4.23 4.45 2.97
CA CYS A 101 -3.08 5.23 2.53
C CYS A 101 -2.15 4.31 1.73
N ALA A 102 -1.75 4.72 0.53
CA ALA A 102 -0.93 3.91 -0.36
C ALA A 102 0.52 3.69 0.15
N ASP A 103 0.92 4.30 1.26
CA ASP A 103 2.09 3.97 2.06
C ASP A 103 1.90 4.30 3.55
N ASP A 104 2.83 3.83 4.40
CA ASP A 104 2.79 4.03 5.84
C ASP A 104 3.11 5.47 6.25
N THR A 105 3.97 6.17 5.52
CA THR A 105 4.36 7.57 5.83
C THR A 105 3.14 8.49 5.74
N MET A 106 2.35 8.36 4.68
CA MET A 106 1.08 9.07 4.55
C MET A 106 0.08 8.65 5.63
N ALA A 107 0.06 7.35 6.01
CA ALA A 107 -0.83 6.86 7.05
C ALA A 107 -0.51 7.46 8.43
N PHE A 108 0.75 7.73 8.75
CA PHE A 108 1.11 8.45 9.98
C PHE A 108 0.58 9.88 9.99
N GLY A 109 0.74 10.62 8.88
CA GLY A 109 0.14 11.94 8.73
C GLY A 109 -1.38 11.91 8.88
N CYS A 110 -2.02 10.90 8.28
CA CYS A 110 -3.47 10.66 8.41
C CYS A 110 -3.88 10.44 9.87
N LEU A 111 -3.20 9.56 10.59
CA LEU A 111 -3.49 9.26 11.99
C LEU A 111 -3.33 10.50 12.88
N ASP A 112 -2.28 11.28 12.66
CA ASP A 112 -2.04 12.47 13.46
C ASP A 112 -3.02 13.61 13.13
N TYR A 113 -3.45 13.74 11.86
CA TYR A 113 -4.56 14.63 11.52
C TYR A 113 -5.84 14.28 12.32
N ILE A 114 -6.22 12.99 12.30
CA ILE A 114 -7.43 12.52 12.98
C ILE A 114 -7.34 12.76 14.49
N LYS A 115 -6.21 12.41 15.12
CA LYS A 115 -5.99 12.59 16.56
C LYS A 115 -6.05 14.06 16.99
N ARG A 116 -5.53 14.98 16.15
CA ARG A 116 -5.45 16.42 16.48
C ARG A 116 -6.74 17.19 16.19
N ASN A 117 -7.45 16.82 15.13
CA ASN A 117 -8.51 17.66 14.57
C ASN A 117 -9.92 17.04 14.75
N THR A 118 -10.02 15.83 15.31
CA THR A 118 -11.31 15.15 15.48
C THR A 118 -11.41 14.48 16.84
N SER A 119 -12.64 14.15 17.25
CA SER A 119 -12.92 13.33 18.44
C SER A 119 -13.10 11.84 18.09
N LEU A 120 -12.82 11.43 16.83
CA LEU A 120 -13.03 10.06 16.39
C LEU A 120 -12.02 9.11 17.05
N LYS A 121 -12.54 7.97 17.47
CA LYS A 121 -11.72 6.88 18.01
C LYS A 121 -11.25 5.99 16.88
N ILE A 122 -9.94 5.97 16.65
CA ILE A 122 -9.30 5.04 15.68
C ILE A 122 -9.69 3.61 16.04
N SER A 123 -9.84 2.79 15.03
CA SER A 123 -10.32 1.40 15.04
C SER A 123 -11.82 1.26 15.30
N SER A 124 -12.39 1.97 16.28
CA SER A 124 -13.81 1.78 16.61
C SER A 124 -14.77 2.58 15.73
N GLN A 125 -14.39 3.79 15.32
CA GLN A 125 -15.19 4.69 14.50
C GLN A 125 -14.59 4.96 13.13
N LEU A 126 -13.26 4.93 13.03
CA LEU A 126 -12.52 5.11 11.78
C LEU A 126 -11.36 4.14 11.74
N GLU A 127 -11.30 3.31 10.71
CA GLU A 127 -10.17 2.41 10.45
C GLU A 127 -9.17 3.04 9.48
N VAL A 128 -7.88 2.85 9.74
CA VAL A 128 -6.79 3.32 8.87
C VAL A 128 -5.87 2.16 8.55
N ILE A 129 -5.58 1.97 7.25
CA ILE A 129 -4.64 0.96 6.77
C ILE A 129 -3.58 1.66 5.91
N GLY A 130 -2.30 1.33 6.18
CA GLY A 130 -1.15 1.74 5.40
C GLY A 130 -0.64 0.67 4.44
N TYR A 131 0.57 0.88 3.93
CA TYR A 131 1.28 -0.07 3.06
C TYR A 131 2.78 0.10 3.30
N ASP A 132 3.54 -0.99 3.33
CA ASP A 132 4.98 -1.22 3.42
C ASP A 132 5.40 -1.94 4.70
N ASP A 133 4.75 -1.70 5.83
CA ASP A 133 5.09 -2.21 7.16
C ASP A 133 6.51 -1.79 7.58
N ILE A 134 6.79 -0.50 7.47
CA ILE A 134 8.05 0.05 7.98
C ILE A 134 8.10 -0.03 9.52
N SER A 135 9.30 0.07 10.11
CA SER A 135 9.50 -0.15 11.55
C SER A 135 8.60 0.72 12.45
N MET A 136 8.34 1.98 12.04
CA MET A 136 7.46 2.90 12.76
C MET A 136 6.02 2.41 12.87
N SER A 137 5.55 1.58 11.92
CA SER A 137 4.18 1.04 11.93
C SER A 137 3.92 0.15 13.15
N ALA A 138 4.97 -0.41 13.74
CA ALA A 138 4.88 -1.21 14.97
C ALA A 138 5.02 -0.38 16.26
N TRP A 139 5.36 0.90 16.19
CA TRP A 139 5.48 1.74 17.37
C TRP A 139 4.13 1.92 18.05
N GLU A 140 4.12 1.96 19.37
CA GLU A 140 2.88 2.09 20.15
C GLU A 140 2.09 3.35 19.80
N SER A 141 2.78 4.43 19.42
CA SER A 141 2.16 5.69 19.00
C SER A 141 1.29 5.56 17.76
N TYR A 142 1.64 4.65 16.84
CA TYR A 142 0.91 4.41 15.61
C TYR A 142 0.18 3.09 15.60
N ASN A 143 0.89 2.00 15.90
CA ASN A 143 0.38 0.63 15.93
C ASN A 143 -0.51 0.34 14.71
N LEU A 144 0.05 0.68 13.53
CA LEU A 144 -0.63 0.79 12.25
C LEU A 144 -0.85 -0.58 11.61
N THR A 145 -2.09 -0.90 11.28
CA THR A 145 -2.43 -1.98 10.34
C THR A 145 -1.96 -1.61 8.95
N THR A 146 -1.22 -2.50 8.30
CA THR A 146 -0.56 -2.20 7.04
C THR A 146 -0.32 -3.46 6.21
N VAL A 147 -0.10 -3.31 4.90
CA VAL A 147 0.30 -4.42 4.03
C VAL A 147 1.82 -4.55 4.06
N ARG A 148 2.32 -5.67 4.58
CA ARG A 148 3.76 -5.96 4.61
C ARG A 148 4.25 -6.46 3.25
N GLN A 149 5.27 -5.81 2.72
CA GLN A 149 6.03 -6.33 1.59
C GLN A 149 6.95 -7.48 2.04
N PRO A 150 7.10 -8.55 1.25
CA PRO A 150 7.97 -9.70 1.59
C PRO A 150 9.44 -9.43 1.25
N ILE A 151 10.03 -8.35 1.80
CA ILE A 151 11.36 -7.82 1.44
C ILE A 151 12.45 -8.90 1.53
N ARG A 152 12.44 -9.73 2.59
CA ARG A 152 13.45 -10.80 2.75
C ARG A 152 13.39 -11.81 1.60
N GLN A 153 12.19 -12.21 1.18
CA GLN A 153 12.02 -13.16 0.07
C GLN A 153 12.42 -12.50 -1.26
N MET A 154 12.02 -11.25 -1.47
CA MET A 154 12.39 -10.49 -2.66
C MET A 154 13.91 -10.31 -2.76
N SER A 155 14.60 -9.97 -1.67
CA SER A 155 16.07 -9.83 -1.64
C SER A 155 16.76 -11.16 -1.96
N LYS A 156 16.27 -12.28 -1.41
CA LYS A 156 16.80 -13.61 -1.72
C LYS A 156 16.68 -13.92 -3.21
N LEU A 157 15.52 -13.69 -3.82
CA LEU A 157 15.30 -13.90 -5.25
C LEU A 157 16.19 -13.00 -6.11
N ALA A 158 16.34 -11.73 -5.74
CA ALA A 158 17.24 -10.82 -6.46
C ALA A 158 18.71 -11.30 -6.40
N THR A 159 19.17 -11.77 -5.24
CA THR A 159 20.51 -12.34 -5.10
C THR A 159 20.67 -13.61 -5.95
N GLN A 160 19.66 -14.46 -6.03
CA GLN A 160 19.68 -15.64 -6.90
C GLN A 160 19.82 -15.24 -8.37
N LEU A 161 19.05 -14.29 -8.85
CA LEU A 161 19.15 -13.76 -10.23
C LEU A 161 20.54 -13.19 -10.53
N ILE A 162 21.14 -12.44 -9.58
CA ILE A 162 22.50 -11.92 -9.74
C ILE A 162 23.50 -13.08 -9.92
N ASN A 163 23.40 -14.13 -9.10
CA ASN A 163 24.28 -15.28 -9.20
C ASN A 163 24.11 -16.05 -10.53
N GLU A 164 22.88 -16.19 -11.03
CA GLU A 164 22.65 -16.82 -12.34
C GLU A 164 23.28 -15.99 -13.48
N PHE A 165 23.11 -14.67 -13.47
CA PHE A 165 23.75 -13.80 -14.46
C PHE A 165 25.28 -13.82 -14.43
N ILE A 166 25.90 -14.03 -13.25
CA ILE A 166 27.36 -14.17 -13.15
C ILE A 166 27.82 -15.49 -13.74
N ARG A 167 27.04 -16.56 -13.59
CA ARG A 167 27.36 -17.90 -14.09
C ARG A 167 27.12 -18.07 -15.60
N ASP A 168 26.03 -17.47 -16.06
CA ASP A 168 25.57 -17.56 -17.45
C ASP A 168 25.17 -16.18 -17.95
N PRO A 169 26.02 -15.49 -18.72
CA PRO A 169 25.73 -14.19 -19.32
C PRO A 169 24.53 -14.20 -20.28
N ASP A 170 24.17 -15.35 -20.83
CA ASP A 170 23.04 -15.52 -21.75
C ASP A 170 21.77 -15.99 -21.03
N PHE A 171 21.77 -15.95 -19.69
CA PHE A 171 20.61 -16.32 -18.86
C PHE A 171 19.36 -15.54 -19.25
N GLU A 172 18.27 -16.26 -19.55
CA GLU A 172 17.00 -15.69 -19.95
C GLU A 172 16.36 -14.87 -18.81
N PRO A 173 15.82 -13.68 -19.10
CA PRO A 173 15.21 -12.83 -18.10
C PRO A 173 14.00 -13.48 -17.40
N ILE A 174 13.96 -13.38 -16.08
CA ILE A 174 12.89 -13.94 -15.24
C ILE A 174 12.25 -12.84 -14.40
N ASN A 175 10.92 -12.86 -14.31
CA ASN A 175 10.14 -11.95 -13.48
C ASN A 175 9.53 -12.70 -12.28
N HIS A 176 9.92 -12.30 -11.08
CA HIS A 176 9.35 -12.80 -9.83
C HIS A 176 8.38 -11.80 -9.23
N ILE A 177 7.15 -12.23 -8.99
CA ILE A 177 6.13 -11.46 -8.28
C ILE A 177 5.82 -12.17 -6.97
N VAL A 178 6.00 -11.48 -5.84
CA VAL A 178 5.86 -12.05 -4.49
C VAL A 178 4.72 -11.35 -3.75
N GLN A 179 3.83 -12.14 -3.17
CA GLN A 179 2.64 -11.61 -2.50
C GLN A 179 2.98 -10.99 -1.14
N GLY A 180 2.43 -9.79 -0.89
CA GLY A 180 2.39 -9.18 0.43
C GLY A 180 1.28 -9.77 1.31
N ARG A 181 1.25 -9.33 2.58
CA ARG A 181 0.19 -9.75 3.51
C ARG A 181 -0.26 -8.61 4.43
N LEU A 182 -1.51 -8.59 4.81
CA LEU A 182 -2.04 -7.66 5.79
C LEU A 182 -1.53 -8.02 7.20
N ILE A 183 -0.92 -7.05 7.87
CA ILE A 183 -0.51 -7.11 9.27
C ILE A 183 -1.49 -6.28 10.08
N LYS A 184 -2.37 -6.94 10.80
CA LYS A 184 -3.35 -6.26 11.66
C LYS A 184 -2.71 -5.75 12.94
N ARG A 185 -3.06 -4.51 13.30
CA ARG A 185 -2.68 -3.82 14.53
C ARG A 185 -3.85 -2.99 15.07
N LYS A 186 -3.55 -1.98 15.91
CA LYS A 186 -4.59 -1.23 16.66
C LYS A 186 -5.39 -0.21 15.80
N THR A 187 -5.03 0.06 14.56
CA THR A 187 -5.79 1.00 13.71
C THR A 187 -6.96 0.36 12.98
N THR A 188 -7.18 -0.95 13.15
CA THR A 188 -8.35 -1.70 12.68
C THR A 188 -8.86 -2.68 13.74
N LYS A 189 -10.10 -3.15 13.59
CA LYS A 189 -10.73 -4.17 14.47
C LYS A 189 -10.41 -5.59 14.03
#